data_d0be5ac285d5f15e582dbae00c30fe48
#
_entry.id   d0be5ac285d5f15e582dbae00c30fe48
#
_cell.length_a   1.000
_cell.length_b   1.000
_cell.length_c   1.000
_cell.angle_alpha   90.00
_cell.angle_beta   90.00
_cell.angle_gamma   90.00
#
_symmetry.space_group_name_H-M   'P 1'
#
loop_
_entity.id
_entity.type
_entity.pdbx_description
1 polymer ?
#
loop_
_entity_poly.entity_id
_entity_poly.type
_entity_poly.pdbx_seq_one_letter_code
_entity_poly.pdbx_strand_id
1 'polypeptide(L)'
;MARTKSYVLILILLVLGLSTSASAQSDNKTLSAVLIDNSGSMRSQFARVRDLGDGIVRHAYLDGTSAVFSFEAAGKPEDRPPLALTNSGWTSNRALLRGYVRNLRIEPGQTTLFDAIHAMAEQVNAKANIEKDSYARKVLVLITDGEDRLSRIKSKQLFAELKQANIQVYAVGLVQALDKEVGFIGKGPRGAAVKFLKSVAESTGGRGIFPKTNKDDVDTLLRELFPGQ
;
A
#
# COMPACT_ATOMS: atom_id res chain seq x y z
N MET A 1 -17.28 -39.44 -67.91
CA MET A 1 -16.83 -38.10 -67.50
C MET A 1 -17.73 -37.59 -66.38
N ALA A 2 -17.35 -37.76 -65.12
CA ALA A 2 -17.90 -37.03 -63.95
C ALA A 2 -17.41 -37.68 -62.64
N ARG A 3 -16.22 -37.39 -62.18
CA ARG A 3 -15.77 -37.77 -60.82
C ARG A 3 -14.52 -36.98 -60.37
N THR A 4 -14.53 -35.68 -60.48
CA THR A 4 -13.38 -34.85 -60.06
C THR A 4 -13.72 -33.54 -59.38
N LYS A 5 -14.95 -33.39 -58.83
CA LYS A 5 -15.36 -32.14 -58.19
C LYS A 5 -15.61 -32.21 -56.66
N SER A 6 -15.34 -33.38 -55.99
CA SER A 6 -15.72 -33.58 -54.60
C SER A 6 -14.57 -33.40 -53.58
N TYR A 7 -13.31 -33.30 -53.99
CA TYR A 7 -12.17 -33.28 -53.07
C TYR A 7 -11.64 -31.84 -52.76
N VAL A 8 -12.07 -30.85 -53.50
CA VAL A 8 -11.58 -29.46 -53.26
C VAL A 8 -12.34 -28.77 -52.14
N LEU A 9 -13.58 -29.19 -51.83
CA LEU A 9 -14.41 -28.56 -50.81
C LEU A 9 -14.09 -29.00 -49.37
N ILE A 10 -13.37 -30.10 -49.19
CA ILE A 10 -13.02 -30.66 -47.84
C ILE A 10 -11.71 -30.04 -47.31
N LEU A 11 -10.85 -29.53 -48.20
CA LEU A 11 -9.56 -28.97 -47.76
C LEU A 11 -9.63 -27.51 -47.26
N ILE A 12 -10.72 -26.79 -47.52
CA ILE A 12 -10.90 -25.40 -47.07
C ILE A 12 -11.51 -25.31 -45.68
N LEU A 13 -12.16 -26.35 -45.19
CA LEU A 13 -12.78 -26.37 -43.82
C LEU A 13 -11.84 -26.77 -42.70
N LEU A 14 -10.61 -27.17 -42.98
CA LEU A 14 -9.65 -27.62 -41.96
C LEU A 14 -8.62 -26.57 -41.53
N VAL A 15 -8.64 -25.38 -42.14
CA VAL A 15 -7.70 -24.26 -41.85
C VAL A 15 -8.32 -23.21 -40.94
N LEU A 16 -9.62 -23.21 -40.67
CA LEU A 16 -10.35 -22.23 -39.88
C LEU A 16 -10.52 -22.59 -38.40
N GLY A 17 -9.89 -23.66 -37.91
CA GLY A 17 -10.07 -24.18 -36.55
C GLY A 17 -8.94 -23.92 -35.56
N LEU A 18 -7.89 -23.18 -35.90
CA LEU A 18 -6.82 -22.79 -34.99
C LEU A 18 -6.93 -21.32 -34.63
N SER A 19 -8.09 -20.92 -34.11
CA SER A 19 -8.13 -19.78 -33.22
C SER A 19 -7.44 -20.21 -31.95
N THR A 20 -6.11 -20.07 -31.89
CA THR A 20 -5.41 -20.04 -30.64
C THR A 20 -6.01 -18.88 -29.86
N SER A 21 -6.93 -19.18 -28.95
CA SER A 21 -7.22 -18.32 -27.82
C SER A 21 -5.88 -18.20 -27.09
N ALA A 22 -5.10 -17.17 -27.44
CA ALA A 22 -4.11 -16.64 -26.55
C ALA A 22 -4.94 -16.20 -25.33
N SER A 23 -5.09 -17.11 -24.36
CA SER A 23 -5.48 -16.72 -23.03
C SER A 23 -4.46 -15.67 -22.66
N ALA A 24 -4.88 -14.41 -22.65
CA ALA A 24 -4.13 -13.34 -22.01
C ALA A 24 -3.92 -13.85 -20.59
N GLN A 25 -2.73 -14.35 -20.34
CA GLN A 25 -2.25 -14.64 -19.02
C GLN A 25 -2.25 -13.26 -18.37
N SER A 26 -3.33 -12.94 -17.65
CA SER A 26 -3.38 -11.73 -16.84
C SER A 26 -2.22 -11.90 -15.88
N ASP A 27 -1.15 -11.22 -16.17
CA ASP A 27 -0.01 -11.15 -15.27
C ASP A 27 -0.58 -10.76 -13.91
N ASN A 28 -0.54 -11.68 -12.95
CA ASN A 28 -1.01 -11.48 -11.56
C ASN A 28 -0.15 -10.43 -10.82
N LYS A 29 0.31 -9.41 -11.53
CA LYS A 29 1.17 -8.37 -10.99
C LYS A 29 0.44 -7.52 -9.97
N THR A 30 1.12 -7.25 -8.88
CA THR A 30 0.63 -6.36 -7.83
C THR A 30 1.25 -4.97 -8.00
N LEU A 31 0.43 -3.93 -8.01
CA LEU A 31 0.90 -2.56 -7.83
C LEU A 31 0.85 -2.25 -6.34
N SER A 32 2.00 -2.01 -5.73
CA SER A 32 2.07 -1.78 -4.29
C SER A 32 2.74 -0.46 -3.93
N ALA A 33 2.15 0.22 -2.96
CA ALA A 33 2.74 1.40 -2.33
C ALA A 33 2.95 1.11 -0.84
N VAL A 34 4.12 1.48 -0.32
CA VAL A 34 4.41 1.44 1.11
C VAL A 34 4.47 2.87 1.60
N LEU A 35 3.57 3.26 2.49
CA LEU A 35 3.49 4.60 3.06
C LEU A 35 4.04 4.58 4.49
N ILE A 36 5.13 5.27 4.70
CA ILE A 36 5.87 5.31 5.96
C ILE A 36 5.69 6.68 6.61
N ASP A 37 5.17 6.66 7.81
CA ASP A 37 5.10 7.83 8.67
C ASP A 37 6.49 8.16 9.22
N ASN A 38 7.03 9.30 8.83
CA ASN A 38 8.30 9.81 9.32
C ASN A 38 8.15 11.11 10.14
N SER A 39 6.94 11.38 10.61
CA SER A 39 6.64 12.51 11.48
C SER A 39 7.32 12.43 12.85
N GLY A 40 7.32 13.52 13.59
CA GLY A 40 7.99 13.66 14.88
C GLY A 40 7.55 12.64 15.94
N SER A 41 6.28 12.20 15.93
CA SER A 41 5.73 11.19 16.87
C SER A 41 6.40 9.82 16.73
N MET A 42 6.91 9.50 15.52
CA MET A 42 7.58 8.23 15.24
C MET A 42 9.03 8.16 15.74
N ARG A 43 9.59 9.25 16.28
CA ARG A 43 11.02 9.39 16.65
C ARG A 43 11.52 8.25 17.55
N SER A 44 10.79 7.92 18.60
CA SER A 44 11.21 6.92 19.58
C SER A 44 11.25 5.48 19.06
N GLN A 45 10.60 5.22 17.93
CA GLN A 45 10.47 3.89 17.33
C GLN A 45 10.92 3.86 15.85
N PHE A 46 11.64 4.89 15.39
CA PHE A 46 11.97 5.03 13.98
C PHE A 46 12.95 3.96 13.45
N ALA A 47 13.82 3.43 14.29
CA ALA A 47 14.62 2.26 13.93
C ALA A 47 13.70 1.08 13.55
N ARG A 48 12.66 0.85 14.37
CA ARG A 48 11.64 -0.18 14.10
C ARG A 48 10.86 0.08 12.82
N VAL A 49 10.53 1.33 12.53
CA VAL A 49 9.87 1.73 11.28
C VAL A 49 10.70 1.30 10.07
N ARG A 50 12.02 1.56 10.10
CA ARG A 50 12.94 1.17 9.02
C ARG A 50 13.07 -0.34 8.88
N ASP A 51 13.14 -1.08 9.99
CA ASP A 51 13.23 -2.55 9.97
C ASP A 51 11.96 -3.17 9.35
N LEU A 52 10.79 -2.67 9.74
CA LEU A 52 9.51 -3.10 9.18
C LEU A 52 9.40 -2.73 7.69
N GLY A 53 9.76 -1.52 7.32
CA GLY A 53 9.77 -1.08 5.92
C GLY A 53 10.72 -1.91 5.06
N ASP A 54 11.95 -2.18 5.52
CA ASP A 54 12.91 -3.06 4.84
C ASP A 54 12.36 -4.49 4.72
N GLY A 55 11.72 -5.00 5.77
CA GLY A 55 11.06 -6.31 5.77
C GLY A 55 9.93 -6.39 4.76
N ILE A 56 9.02 -5.41 4.74
CA ILE A 56 7.91 -5.33 3.78
C ILE A 56 8.44 -5.32 2.35
N VAL A 57 9.45 -4.48 2.06
CA VAL A 57 10.06 -4.40 0.72
C VAL A 57 10.75 -5.70 0.31
N ARG A 58 11.29 -6.48 1.26
CA ARG A 58 11.86 -7.81 0.98
C ARG A 58 10.81 -8.87 0.67
N HIS A 59 9.62 -8.72 1.20
CA HIS A 59 8.57 -9.73 1.12
C HIS A 59 8.01 -9.89 -0.31
N ALA A 60 7.46 -11.06 -0.62
CA ALA A 60 7.07 -11.48 -1.96
C ALA A 60 5.84 -10.74 -2.55
N TYR A 61 5.17 -9.88 -1.77
CA TYR A 61 4.07 -9.05 -2.28
C TYR A 61 4.46 -8.10 -3.40
N LEU A 62 5.74 -7.94 -3.61
CA LEU A 62 6.30 -7.02 -4.58
C LEU A 62 6.71 -7.76 -5.85
N ASP A 63 5.88 -8.69 -6.30
CA ASP A 63 6.06 -9.40 -7.58
C ASP A 63 5.77 -8.51 -8.80
N GLY A 64 5.34 -7.29 -8.55
CA GLY A 64 5.07 -6.28 -9.56
C GLY A 64 5.89 -5.00 -9.39
N THR A 65 5.23 -3.87 -9.64
CA THR A 65 5.81 -2.52 -9.48
C THR A 65 5.46 -1.98 -8.11
N SER A 66 6.45 -1.39 -7.43
CA SER A 66 6.28 -0.85 -6.09
C SER A 66 6.90 0.53 -5.96
N ALA A 67 6.41 1.32 -5.00
CA ALA A 67 7.07 2.53 -4.53
C ALA A 67 6.97 2.64 -3.01
N VAL A 68 7.99 3.22 -2.40
CA VAL A 68 7.99 3.59 -0.98
C VAL A 68 7.83 5.10 -0.89
N PHE A 69 6.91 5.51 -0.06
CA PHE A 69 6.61 6.91 0.22
C PHE A 69 6.80 7.19 1.70
N SER A 70 7.20 8.39 2.02
CA SER A 70 7.17 8.92 3.38
C SER A 70 6.41 10.23 3.42
N PHE A 71 5.81 10.54 4.56
CA PHE A 71 4.98 11.71 4.71
C PHE A 71 5.11 12.36 6.07
N GLU A 72 5.01 13.68 6.06
CA GLU A 72 4.93 14.54 7.24
C GLU A 72 4.03 15.74 6.93
N ALA A 73 3.63 16.48 7.95
CA ALA A 73 3.08 17.80 7.74
C ALA A 73 4.21 18.80 7.52
N ALA A 74 4.24 19.43 6.37
CA ALA A 74 5.21 20.47 6.03
C ALA A 74 4.67 21.87 6.32
N GLY A 75 5.55 22.73 6.81
CA GLY A 75 5.24 24.14 7.05
C GLY A 75 4.32 24.40 8.25
N LYS A 76 3.71 25.55 8.27
CA LYS A 76 2.75 25.93 9.29
C LYS A 76 1.34 25.50 8.90
N PRO A 77 0.41 25.31 9.87
CA PRO A 77 -0.97 24.91 9.56
C PRO A 77 -1.69 25.80 8.57
N GLU A 78 -1.33 27.08 8.49
CA GLU A 78 -1.84 28.06 7.53
C GLU A 78 -1.24 27.93 6.14
N ASP A 79 -0.04 27.34 6.00
CA ASP A 79 0.61 27.07 4.72
C ASP A 79 -0.04 25.85 4.09
N ARG A 80 -0.62 25.99 2.93
CA ARG A 80 -1.34 24.90 2.24
C ARG A 80 -0.62 24.43 0.99
N PRO A 81 -0.51 23.11 0.82
CA PRO A 81 -0.92 21.99 1.67
C PRO A 81 0.12 21.69 2.77
N PRO A 82 -0.31 21.31 3.98
CA PRO A 82 0.61 20.95 5.06
C PRO A 82 1.21 19.54 4.89
N LEU A 83 0.97 18.86 3.80
CA LEU A 83 1.49 17.54 3.52
C LEU A 83 2.76 17.61 2.66
N ALA A 84 3.86 17.08 3.17
CA ALA A 84 5.03 16.72 2.38
C ALA A 84 5.02 15.22 2.10
N LEU A 85 5.06 14.86 0.82
CA LEU A 85 5.10 13.48 0.36
C LEU A 85 6.33 13.29 -0.51
N THR A 86 7.27 12.44 -0.07
CA THR A 86 8.47 12.08 -0.83
C THR A 86 8.42 10.60 -1.20
N ASN A 87 9.11 10.18 -2.26
CA ASN A 87 9.05 8.80 -2.71
C ASN A 87 10.33 8.30 -3.39
N SER A 88 10.43 6.97 -3.48
CA SER A 88 11.51 6.24 -4.15
C SER A 88 11.42 6.21 -5.68
N GLY A 89 10.30 6.67 -6.25
CA GLY A 89 9.89 6.30 -7.61
C GLY A 89 9.30 4.89 -7.70
N TRP A 90 8.53 4.64 -8.77
CA TRP A 90 7.93 3.33 -9.05
C TRP A 90 8.96 2.40 -9.70
N THR A 91 9.21 1.22 -9.12
CA THR A 91 10.21 0.28 -9.61
C THR A 91 9.91 -1.15 -9.14
N SER A 92 10.41 -2.15 -9.86
CA SER A 92 10.50 -3.54 -9.43
C SER A 92 11.85 -3.87 -8.75
N ASN A 93 12.78 -2.91 -8.72
CA ASN A 93 14.10 -3.11 -8.11
C ASN A 93 14.04 -2.95 -6.59
N ARG A 94 13.99 -4.09 -5.89
CA ARG A 94 13.95 -4.15 -4.42
C ARG A 94 15.15 -3.48 -3.75
N ALA A 95 16.33 -3.51 -4.37
CA ALA A 95 17.52 -2.88 -3.78
C ALA A 95 17.38 -1.36 -3.72
N LEU A 96 16.78 -0.73 -4.74
CA LEU A 96 16.49 0.70 -4.73
C LEU A 96 15.46 1.06 -3.66
N LEU A 97 14.37 0.29 -3.56
CA LEU A 97 13.34 0.52 -2.54
C LEU A 97 13.90 0.38 -1.12
N ARG A 98 14.72 -0.66 -0.87
CA ARG A 98 15.40 -0.86 0.41
C ARG A 98 16.39 0.26 0.73
N GLY A 99 17.13 0.73 -0.30
CA GLY A 99 18.01 1.88 -0.18
C GLY A 99 17.26 3.13 0.28
N TYR A 100 16.09 3.38 -0.29
CA TYR A 100 15.22 4.50 0.12
C TYR A 100 14.80 4.35 1.59
N VAL A 101 14.25 3.19 2.00
CA VAL A 101 13.81 2.94 3.39
C VAL A 101 14.95 3.16 4.38
N ARG A 102 16.15 2.65 4.10
CA ARG A 102 17.31 2.77 5.00
C ARG A 102 17.80 4.21 5.17
N ASN A 103 17.60 5.04 4.15
CA ASN A 103 18.00 6.44 4.16
C ASN A 103 16.92 7.38 4.73
N LEU A 104 15.71 6.88 5.05
CA LEU A 104 14.66 7.67 5.66
C LEU A 104 15.13 8.26 6.99
N ARG A 105 14.71 9.48 7.25
CA ARG A 105 14.98 10.23 8.49
C ARG A 105 13.67 10.72 9.06
N ILE A 106 13.67 10.94 10.38
CA ILE A 106 12.58 11.66 11.03
C ILE A 106 12.64 13.13 10.62
N GLU A 107 11.49 13.62 10.23
CA GLU A 107 11.29 15.03 9.93
C GLU A 107 10.45 15.70 11.03
N PRO A 108 10.74 16.94 11.38
CA PRO A 108 9.94 17.67 12.37
C PRO A 108 8.61 18.07 11.72
N GLY A 109 7.51 17.57 12.25
CA GLY A 109 6.17 17.92 11.74
C GLY A 109 5.08 17.18 12.47
N GLN A 110 3.84 17.61 12.24
CA GLN A 110 2.66 16.93 12.72
C GLN A 110 2.15 15.94 11.66
N THR A 111 1.22 15.09 12.03
CA THR A 111 0.74 14.01 11.17
C THR A 111 -0.50 14.43 10.39
N THR A 112 -0.49 14.24 9.07
CA THR A 112 -1.62 14.38 8.14
C THR A 112 -1.91 13.03 7.49
N LEU A 113 -2.21 12.03 8.31
CA LEU A 113 -2.31 10.63 7.89
C LEU A 113 -3.39 10.42 6.82
N PHE A 114 -4.58 11.00 7.00
CA PHE A 114 -5.68 10.76 6.05
C PHE A 114 -5.40 11.43 4.70
N ASP A 115 -4.83 12.66 4.71
CA ASP A 115 -4.42 13.34 3.48
C ASP A 115 -3.30 12.57 2.77
N ALA A 116 -2.36 11.97 3.52
CA ALA A 116 -1.29 11.15 2.96
C ALA A 116 -1.80 9.85 2.32
N ILE A 117 -2.76 9.17 2.96
CA ILE A 117 -3.39 7.97 2.39
C ILE A 117 -4.19 8.34 1.13
N HIS A 118 -4.90 9.47 1.15
CA HIS A 118 -5.63 9.98 -0.02
C HIS A 118 -4.69 10.26 -1.19
N ALA A 119 -3.67 11.07 -0.98
CA ALA A 119 -2.68 11.40 -2.01
C ALA A 119 -2.00 10.12 -2.56
N MET A 120 -1.76 9.14 -1.69
CA MET A 120 -1.19 7.86 -2.09
C MET A 120 -2.15 7.05 -2.96
N ALA A 121 -3.44 7.03 -2.63
CA ALA A 121 -4.47 6.36 -3.44
C ALA A 121 -4.55 6.98 -4.85
N GLU A 122 -4.43 8.31 -4.95
CA GLU A 122 -4.35 9.00 -6.24
C GLU A 122 -3.11 8.58 -7.04
N GLN A 123 -1.92 8.50 -6.41
CA GLN A 123 -0.69 8.05 -7.06
C GLN A 123 -0.78 6.60 -7.57
N VAL A 124 -1.35 5.70 -6.77
CA VAL A 124 -1.59 4.30 -7.16
C VAL A 124 -2.53 4.22 -8.36
N ASN A 125 -3.64 4.97 -8.35
CA ASN A 125 -4.59 5.00 -9.45
C ASN A 125 -3.98 5.61 -10.71
N ALA A 126 -3.26 6.72 -10.59
CA ALA A 126 -2.57 7.36 -11.72
C ALA A 126 -1.58 6.37 -12.37
N LYS A 127 -0.80 5.64 -11.57
CA LYS A 127 0.13 4.63 -12.07
C LYS A 127 -0.59 3.48 -12.76
N ALA A 128 -1.66 2.94 -12.17
CA ALA A 128 -2.46 1.87 -12.76
C ALA A 128 -3.06 2.30 -14.12
N ASN A 129 -3.59 3.51 -14.20
CA ASN A 129 -4.17 4.06 -15.43
C ASN A 129 -3.14 4.23 -16.57
N ILE A 130 -1.91 4.68 -16.23
CA ILE A 130 -0.81 4.80 -17.22
C ILE A 130 -0.47 3.43 -17.81
N GLU A 131 -0.47 2.38 -17.01
CA GLU A 131 -0.16 1.01 -17.44
C GLU A 131 -1.41 0.23 -17.86
N LYS A 132 -2.54 0.90 -18.13
CA LYS A 132 -3.80 0.33 -18.62
C LYS A 132 -4.27 -0.88 -17.78
N ASP A 133 -4.27 -0.71 -16.45
CA ASP A 133 -4.73 -1.71 -15.49
C ASP A 133 -4.04 -3.08 -15.62
N SER A 134 -2.75 -3.09 -15.97
CA SER A 134 -1.92 -4.30 -16.05
C SER A 134 -1.75 -5.02 -14.71
N TYR A 135 -2.39 -4.53 -13.65
CA TYR A 135 -2.26 -5.04 -12.30
C TYR A 135 -3.54 -5.72 -11.84
N ALA A 136 -3.42 -6.98 -11.41
CA ALA A 136 -4.52 -7.73 -10.82
C ALA A 136 -4.90 -7.20 -9.43
N ARG A 137 -3.95 -6.58 -8.71
CA ARG A 137 -4.14 -6.07 -7.35
C ARG A 137 -3.48 -4.72 -7.17
N LYS A 138 -4.14 -3.85 -6.40
CA LYS A 138 -3.59 -2.59 -5.88
C LYS A 138 -3.50 -2.68 -4.37
N VAL A 139 -2.31 -2.51 -3.82
CA VAL A 139 -2.03 -2.69 -2.39
C VAL A 139 -1.38 -1.44 -1.82
N LEU A 140 -1.85 -1.00 -0.66
CA LEU A 140 -1.25 0.04 0.14
C LEU A 140 -0.86 -0.53 1.50
N VAL A 141 0.41 -0.44 1.86
CA VAL A 141 0.92 -0.84 3.17
C VAL A 141 1.27 0.39 3.99
N LEU A 142 0.65 0.54 5.15
CA LEU A 142 0.86 1.66 6.07
C LEU A 142 1.79 1.26 7.21
N ILE A 143 2.78 2.11 7.56
CA ILE A 143 3.55 2.03 8.80
C ILE A 143 3.40 3.37 9.51
N THR A 144 2.65 3.42 10.61
CA THR A 144 2.30 4.67 11.32
C THR A 144 1.86 4.36 12.76
N ASP A 145 1.83 5.36 13.63
CA ASP A 145 1.16 5.26 14.93
C ASP A 145 -0.37 5.47 14.84
N GLY A 146 -0.86 5.87 13.67
CA GLY A 146 -2.29 6.05 13.41
C GLY A 146 -2.86 7.37 13.92
N GLU A 147 -2.05 8.29 14.43
CA GLU A 147 -2.50 9.65 14.73
C GLU A 147 -2.77 10.45 13.46
N ASP A 148 -3.82 11.24 13.51
CA ASP A 148 -4.16 12.23 12.49
C ASP A 148 -4.52 13.55 13.16
N ARG A 149 -3.74 14.59 12.92
CA ARG A 149 -3.93 15.87 13.59
C ARG A 149 -4.38 16.99 12.67
N LEU A 150 -3.95 16.97 11.42
CA LEU A 150 -4.09 18.11 10.51
C LEU A 150 -4.78 17.80 9.19
N SER A 151 -5.21 16.56 8.94
CA SER A 151 -5.85 16.22 7.68
C SER A 151 -7.17 16.93 7.45
N ARG A 152 -7.41 17.26 6.19
CA ARG A 152 -8.64 17.90 5.71
C ARG A 152 -9.70 16.90 5.33
N ILE A 153 -9.27 15.80 4.69
CA ILE A 153 -10.16 14.70 4.33
C ILE A 153 -10.67 14.01 5.59
N LYS A 154 -11.91 13.56 5.56
CA LYS A 154 -12.51 12.82 6.67
C LYS A 154 -12.43 11.32 6.42
N SER A 155 -12.27 10.55 7.48
CA SER A 155 -12.11 9.09 7.39
C SER A 155 -13.21 8.40 6.58
N LYS A 156 -14.48 8.86 6.68
CA LYS A 156 -15.60 8.31 5.90
C LYS A 156 -15.41 8.49 4.39
N GLN A 157 -14.94 9.67 3.97
CA GLN A 157 -14.67 9.98 2.57
C GLN A 157 -13.49 9.11 2.08
N LEU A 158 -12.39 9.08 2.85
CA LEU A 158 -11.21 8.26 2.56
C LEU A 158 -11.56 6.79 2.35
N PHE A 159 -12.41 6.22 3.22
CA PHE A 159 -12.83 4.82 3.09
C PHE A 159 -13.64 4.57 1.80
N ALA A 160 -14.50 5.50 1.42
CA ALA A 160 -15.25 5.40 0.18
C ALA A 160 -14.34 5.44 -1.05
N GLU A 161 -13.36 6.34 -1.07
CA GLU A 161 -12.38 6.48 -2.14
C GLU A 161 -11.50 5.24 -2.30
N LEU A 162 -10.96 4.70 -1.21
CA LEU A 162 -10.15 3.47 -1.24
C LEU A 162 -10.93 2.27 -1.78
N LYS A 163 -12.20 2.12 -1.38
CA LYS A 163 -13.08 1.07 -1.89
C LYS A 163 -13.39 1.25 -3.38
N GLN A 164 -13.75 2.47 -3.79
CA GLN A 164 -14.01 2.80 -5.19
C GLN A 164 -12.78 2.54 -6.06
N ALA A 165 -11.60 2.85 -5.54
CA ALA A 165 -10.33 2.61 -6.20
C ALA A 165 -9.90 1.13 -6.21
N ASN A 166 -10.60 0.25 -5.49
CA ASN A 166 -10.23 -1.16 -5.28
C ASN A 166 -8.78 -1.31 -4.76
N ILE A 167 -8.42 -0.49 -3.76
CA ILE A 167 -7.11 -0.53 -3.12
C ILE A 167 -7.23 -1.27 -1.79
N GLN A 168 -6.51 -2.39 -1.63
CA GLN A 168 -6.42 -3.12 -0.37
C GLN A 168 -5.41 -2.45 0.56
N VAL A 169 -5.82 -2.15 1.79
CA VAL A 169 -4.95 -1.51 2.78
C VAL A 169 -4.48 -2.52 3.82
N TYR A 170 -3.18 -2.62 3.99
CA TYR A 170 -2.54 -3.34 5.09
C TYR A 170 -1.89 -2.32 6.03
N ALA A 171 -2.01 -2.50 7.35
CA ALA A 171 -1.52 -1.52 8.30
C ALA A 171 -0.66 -2.16 9.40
N VAL A 172 0.50 -1.60 9.65
CA VAL A 172 1.32 -1.86 10.84
C VAL A 172 1.20 -0.65 11.75
N GLY A 173 0.40 -0.81 12.80
CA GLY A 173 0.10 0.25 13.78
C GLY A 173 1.08 0.24 14.94
N LEU A 174 2.03 1.17 14.96
CA LEU A 174 3.03 1.33 16.02
C LEU A 174 2.50 2.22 17.16
N VAL A 175 1.39 1.81 17.76
CA VAL A 175 0.56 2.60 18.69
C VAL A 175 1.06 2.61 20.15
N GLN A 176 2.16 1.93 20.46
CA GLN A 176 2.61 1.72 21.84
C GLN A 176 3.09 3.01 22.54
N ALA A 177 3.54 3.99 21.79
CA ALA A 177 4.00 5.26 22.34
C ALA A 177 2.86 6.22 22.71
N LEU A 178 1.69 6.04 22.13
CA LEU A 178 0.57 6.99 22.26
C LEU A 178 -0.01 7.11 23.67
N ASP A 179 0.05 6.03 24.47
CA ASP A 179 -0.49 6.06 25.85
C ASP A 179 0.48 6.67 26.87
N LYS A 180 1.75 6.90 26.48
CA LYS A 180 2.77 7.42 27.40
C LYS A 180 2.70 8.93 27.61
N GLU A 181 2.07 9.62 26.68
CA GLU A 181 2.03 11.09 26.67
C GLU A 181 0.85 11.69 27.44
N VAL A 182 -0.17 10.88 27.78
CA VAL A 182 -1.39 11.41 28.40
C VAL A 182 -1.95 10.46 29.45
N GLY A 183 -2.06 10.89 30.68
CA GLY A 183 -2.75 10.18 31.78
C GLY A 183 -4.27 10.11 31.57
N PHE A 184 -4.74 9.56 30.45
CA PHE A 184 -6.17 9.46 30.13
C PHE A 184 -6.80 8.19 30.72
N ILE A 185 -7.85 8.38 31.47
CA ILE A 185 -8.84 7.34 31.83
C ILE A 185 -9.93 7.40 30.77
N GLY A 186 -9.89 6.51 29.75
CA GLY A 186 -10.91 6.44 28.72
C GLY A 186 -10.42 5.97 27.33
N LYS A 187 -11.20 6.24 26.27
CA LYS A 187 -10.81 5.97 24.88
C LYS A 187 -9.71 6.94 24.43
N GLY A 188 -8.47 6.65 24.85
CA GLY A 188 -7.31 7.49 24.54
C GLY A 188 -6.93 7.48 23.05
N PRO A 189 -5.93 8.30 22.65
CA PRO A 189 -5.43 8.40 21.28
C PRO A 189 -5.12 7.02 20.67
N ARG A 190 -4.51 6.11 21.45
CA ARG A 190 -4.22 4.74 21.03
C ARG A 190 -5.47 3.97 20.61
N GLY A 191 -6.55 4.05 21.38
CA GLY A 191 -7.80 3.35 21.03
C GLY A 191 -8.42 3.88 19.75
N ALA A 192 -8.33 5.18 19.50
CA ALA A 192 -8.79 5.81 18.26
C ALA A 192 -7.92 5.38 17.06
N ALA A 193 -6.60 5.38 17.21
CA ALA A 193 -5.64 4.96 16.19
C ALA A 193 -5.84 3.49 15.79
N VAL A 194 -5.90 2.58 16.78
CA VAL A 194 -6.19 1.15 16.54
C VAL A 194 -7.51 0.96 15.80
N LYS A 195 -8.57 1.64 16.25
CA LYS A 195 -9.89 1.56 15.61
C LYS A 195 -9.83 2.03 14.16
N PHE A 196 -9.18 3.16 13.87
CA PHE A 196 -9.03 3.68 12.51
C PHE A 196 -8.26 2.71 11.62
N LEU A 197 -7.04 2.32 12.02
CA LEU A 197 -6.16 1.45 11.23
C LEU A 197 -6.79 0.07 10.97
N LYS A 198 -7.46 -0.49 11.98
CA LYS A 198 -8.22 -1.73 11.83
C LYS A 198 -9.36 -1.56 10.84
N SER A 199 -10.17 -0.50 11.00
CA SER A 199 -11.34 -0.26 10.15
C SER A 199 -10.95 0.01 8.69
N VAL A 200 -9.90 0.80 8.41
CA VAL A 200 -9.47 1.07 7.03
C VAL A 200 -8.95 -0.20 6.36
N ALA A 201 -8.18 -1.02 7.07
CA ALA A 201 -7.68 -2.29 6.56
C ALA A 201 -8.82 -3.27 6.27
N GLU A 202 -9.65 -3.59 7.25
CA GLU A 202 -10.76 -4.55 7.12
C GLU A 202 -11.77 -4.11 6.06
N SER A 203 -12.10 -2.82 5.99
CA SER A 203 -13.09 -2.30 5.04
C SER A 203 -12.65 -2.39 3.58
N THR A 204 -11.34 -2.54 3.33
CA THR A 204 -10.74 -2.66 1.99
C THR A 204 -10.27 -4.08 1.66
N GLY A 205 -10.56 -5.05 2.54
CA GLY A 205 -10.16 -6.46 2.35
C GLY A 205 -8.71 -6.76 2.71
N GLY A 206 -8.02 -5.83 3.40
CA GLY A 206 -6.69 -6.05 3.95
C GLY A 206 -6.70 -6.39 5.44
N ARG A 207 -5.59 -6.13 6.13
CA ARG A 207 -5.39 -6.49 7.53
C ARG A 207 -4.58 -5.44 8.28
N GLY A 208 -4.91 -5.20 9.55
CA GLY A 208 -4.11 -4.40 10.48
C GLY A 208 -3.46 -5.27 11.55
N ILE A 209 -2.18 -5.05 11.81
CA ILE A 209 -1.45 -5.65 12.94
C ILE A 209 -0.91 -4.55 13.87
N PHE A 210 -0.79 -4.88 15.14
CA PHE A 210 -0.39 -3.94 16.19
C PHE A 210 0.69 -4.60 17.05
N PRO A 211 1.98 -4.46 16.69
CA PRO A 211 3.09 -5.05 17.45
C PRO A 211 3.01 -4.66 18.92
N LYS A 212 3.22 -5.61 19.81
CA LYS A 212 3.14 -5.39 21.26
C LYS A 212 4.41 -4.76 21.81
N THR A 213 5.53 -5.06 21.17
CA THR A 213 6.84 -4.57 21.55
C THR A 213 7.68 -4.21 20.33
N ASN A 214 8.72 -3.40 20.53
CA ASN A 214 9.71 -3.13 19.50
C ASN A 214 10.64 -4.32 19.21
N LYS A 215 10.50 -5.42 19.97
CA LYS A 215 11.31 -6.64 19.86
C LYS A 215 10.58 -7.77 19.12
N ASP A 216 9.30 -7.58 18.79
CA ASP A 216 8.55 -8.57 18.02
C ASP A 216 9.28 -8.85 16.71
N ASP A 217 9.44 -10.12 16.36
CA ASP A 217 10.17 -10.51 15.16
C ASP A 217 9.49 -9.99 13.89
N VAL A 218 10.25 -9.33 13.00
CA VAL A 218 9.73 -8.71 11.79
C VAL A 218 9.10 -9.75 10.86
N ASP A 219 9.77 -10.88 10.65
CA ASP A 219 9.28 -11.89 9.71
C ASP A 219 8.00 -12.57 10.25
N THR A 220 7.86 -12.70 11.57
CA THR A 220 6.62 -13.16 12.19
C THR A 220 5.48 -12.18 11.99
N LEU A 221 5.72 -10.89 12.21
CA LEU A 221 4.73 -9.85 11.95
C LEU A 221 4.30 -9.80 10.48
N LEU A 222 5.25 -9.98 9.56
CA LEU A 222 4.93 -9.99 8.13
C LEU A 222 4.10 -11.21 7.73
N ARG A 223 4.37 -12.40 8.29
CA ARG A 223 3.51 -13.57 8.10
C ARG A 223 2.08 -13.37 8.64
N GLU A 224 1.95 -12.64 9.76
CA GLU A 224 0.63 -12.28 10.30
C GLU A 224 -0.09 -11.26 9.41
N LEU A 225 0.64 -10.24 8.93
CA LEU A 225 0.09 -9.19 8.07
C LEU A 225 -0.38 -9.77 6.73
N PHE A 226 0.35 -10.74 6.21
CA PHE A 226 0.17 -11.29 4.89
C PHE A 226 0.04 -12.85 4.94
N PRO A 227 -1.05 -13.38 5.43
CA PRO A 227 -1.24 -14.82 5.52
C PRO A 227 -1.36 -15.44 4.12
N GLY A 228 -0.63 -16.54 3.89
CA GLY A 228 -0.72 -17.32 2.65
C GLY A 228 0.23 -16.86 1.53
N GLN A 229 1.26 -16.12 1.88
CA GLN A 229 2.35 -15.77 0.95
C GLN A 229 3.68 -16.25 1.45
#